data_0b7a36b1aef043680399554b0e7b9922
#
_entry.id   0b7a36b1aef043680399554b0e7b9922
#
_cell.length_a   1.000
_cell.length_b   1.000
_cell.length_c   1.000
_cell.angle_alpha   90.00
_cell.angle_beta   90.00
_cell.angle_gamma   90.00
#
_symmetry.space_group_name_H-M   'P 1'
#
loop_
_entity.id
_entity.type
_entity.pdbx_description
1 polymer ?
#
loop_
_entity_poly.entity_id
_entity_poly.type
_entity_poly.pdbx_seq_one_letter_code
_entity_poly.pdbx_strand_id
1 'polypeptide(L)'
;MLAKMMDRPLLISSLIAHAGKWHGDREIVTRSVEGPIHRYTWADCEVRAKKFAQALERLGVGRGERVGTLAWNTYRHVEAYYGIAGMGAITHTVNPRLFPEQLEYVVNHADDQYLLVDLTFIDLVAALLPKAPKVKGVIVLTDRAHMPDVSKLRNPICYEDLIGAEDGDYEWPRFDDNSAAALCYTSGTTGNPKGALYGHKSTIVHTLSEIAPDCMGLSARDAVLPVVPMFHVNAWGIPYATAAVGSKLVLPGRDLDGKSIYELLTAEKVTFTAAVPTIWMMLLAHLRLTGGRLDDLERVVIGGSACPRAMMEEFQDKYGVQVLHAWGMTEMSPLGTLNSPKAKHQGLGKTELVDLQQSAGRQLYGVDMKIVDEEGHALPNDGEAAGELKVTGPWIIADYFNLDETAPAHAEDGWFGTGDVCAIDPDGYIWITDRLKDVIKSGGEWISSIDLENIAVGHPKVAEAAAIGMPHPKWD
;
A
#
# COMPACT_ATOMS: atom_id res chain seq x y z
N MET A 1 -5.53 14.44 35.53
CA MET A 1 -4.73 15.67 35.19
C MET A 1 -4.23 15.49 33.76
N LEU A 2 -4.54 16.40 32.84
CA LEU A 2 -4.06 16.35 31.49
C LEU A 2 -2.58 16.75 31.41
N ALA A 3 -1.84 16.12 30.47
CA ALA A 3 -0.45 16.49 30.18
C ALA A 3 -0.37 17.93 29.62
N LYS A 4 0.76 18.59 29.87
CA LYS A 4 1.00 19.97 29.41
C LYS A 4 1.94 20.01 28.20
N MET A 5 1.67 19.14 27.20
CA MET A 5 2.39 19.15 25.94
C MET A 5 1.72 20.13 24.96
N MET A 6 2.51 20.59 23.96
CA MET A 6 1.93 21.42 22.89
C MET A 6 0.88 20.61 22.12
N ASP A 7 -0.25 21.22 21.88
CA ASP A 7 -1.31 20.67 21.03
C ASP A 7 -0.98 20.99 19.56
N ARG A 8 -0.28 20.07 18.91
CA ARG A 8 0.07 20.17 17.49
C ARG A 8 -0.48 18.93 16.77
N PRO A 9 -1.45 19.11 15.85
CA PRO A 9 -2.07 17.99 15.18
C PRO A 9 -1.06 17.26 14.25
N LEU A 10 -1.20 15.94 14.17
CA LEU A 10 -0.41 15.06 13.31
C LEU A 10 -1.03 15.00 11.91
N LEU A 11 -0.73 15.98 11.07
CA LEU A 11 -1.27 16.11 9.72
C LEU A 11 -0.26 15.65 8.66
N ILE A 12 -0.75 15.00 7.59
CA ILE A 12 0.08 14.53 6.46
C ILE A 12 0.88 15.69 5.83
N SER A 13 0.32 16.91 5.79
CA SER A 13 1.04 18.09 5.33
C SER A 13 2.33 18.38 6.09
N SER A 14 2.44 17.91 7.34
CA SER A 14 3.68 18.07 8.12
C SER A 14 4.83 17.23 7.58
N LEU A 15 4.56 16.10 6.91
CA LEU A 15 5.59 15.25 6.30
C LEU A 15 6.25 15.95 5.11
N ILE A 16 5.43 16.46 4.17
CA ILE A 16 5.97 17.15 3.00
C ILE A 16 6.65 18.48 3.38
N ALA A 17 6.11 19.21 4.35
CA ALA A 17 6.76 20.43 4.87
C ALA A 17 8.10 20.12 5.56
N HIS A 18 8.21 18.96 6.25
CA HIS A 18 9.48 18.50 6.81
C HIS A 18 10.47 18.15 5.71
N ALA A 19 10.05 17.35 4.73
CA ALA A 19 10.89 16.92 3.61
C ALA A 19 11.39 18.14 2.80
N GLY A 20 10.49 19.03 2.40
CA GLY A 20 10.85 20.23 1.63
C GLY A 20 11.80 21.17 2.36
N LYS A 21 11.65 21.31 3.68
CA LYS A 21 12.49 22.19 4.50
C LYS A 21 13.86 21.62 4.83
N TRP A 22 13.93 20.34 5.24
CA TRP A 22 15.13 19.75 5.83
C TRP A 22 15.86 18.78 4.91
N HIS A 23 15.19 18.30 3.85
CA HIS A 23 15.71 17.39 2.84
C HIS A 23 15.37 17.89 1.42
N GLY A 24 15.23 19.22 1.29
CA GLY A 24 14.73 19.85 0.08
C GLY A 24 15.59 19.64 -1.17
N ASP A 25 16.85 19.29 -1.00
CA ASP A 25 17.80 18.94 -2.07
C ASP A 25 17.76 17.46 -2.48
N ARG A 26 17.03 16.61 -1.73
CA ARG A 26 16.96 15.19 -2.03
C ARG A 26 16.01 14.91 -3.20
N GLU A 27 16.45 14.06 -4.13
CA GLU A 27 15.74 13.82 -5.39
C GLU A 27 14.48 12.94 -5.22
N ILE A 28 13.49 13.27 -6.04
CA ILE A 28 12.40 12.38 -6.45
C ILE A 28 12.59 12.13 -7.96
N VAL A 29 12.69 10.87 -8.33
CA VAL A 29 12.94 10.43 -9.71
C VAL A 29 11.75 9.63 -10.19
N THR A 30 11.21 9.95 -11.35
CA THR A 30 10.06 9.26 -11.94
C THR A 30 10.34 8.84 -13.37
N ARG A 31 10.06 7.59 -13.71
CA ARG A 31 9.81 7.22 -15.10
C ARG A 31 8.40 7.71 -15.44
N SER A 32 8.29 8.82 -16.16
CA SER A 32 6.98 9.42 -16.46
C SER A 32 6.17 8.57 -17.45
N VAL A 33 4.86 8.74 -17.44
CA VAL A 33 3.96 8.02 -18.35
C VAL A 33 4.18 8.47 -19.80
N GLU A 34 4.62 9.70 -20.02
CA GLU A 34 5.03 10.24 -21.31
C GLU A 34 6.33 9.62 -21.85
N GLY A 35 7.14 8.99 -20.98
CA GLY A 35 8.34 8.23 -21.38
C GLY A 35 9.65 8.69 -20.73
N PRO A 36 10.01 10.00 -20.71
CA PRO A 36 11.29 10.43 -20.15
C PRO A 36 11.36 10.30 -18.64
N ILE A 37 12.60 10.20 -18.12
CA ILE A 37 12.86 10.31 -16.68
C ILE A 37 12.68 11.76 -16.26
N HIS A 38 11.78 11.99 -15.31
CA HIS A 38 11.62 13.28 -14.63
C HIS A 38 12.39 13.26 -13.30
N ARG A 39 13.11 14.35 -13.02
CA ARG A 39 13.88 14.54 -11.80
C ARG A 39 13.56 15.90 -11.21
N TYR A 40 13.27 15.92 -9.93
CA TYR A 40 13.09 17.12 -9.14
C TYR A 40 13.33 16.78 -7.66
N THR A 41 13.10 17.70 -6.75
CA THR A 41 13.46 17.57 -5.35
C THR A 41 12.24 17.58 -4.42
N TRP A 42 12.44 17.24 -3.13
CA TRP A 42 11.38 17.39 -2.13
C TRP A 42 10.92 18.83 -1.97
N ALA A 43 11.82 19.83 -2.13
CA ALA A 43 11.44 21.24 -2.12
C ALA A 43 10.50 21.59 -3.27
N ASP A 44 10.81 21.11 -4.48
CA ASP A 44 9.94 21.29 -5.65
C ASP A 44 8.58 20.58 -5.45
N CYS A 45 8.59 19.38 -4.89
CA CYS A 45 7.38 18.61 -4.61
C CYS A 45 6.46 19.37 -3.63
N GLU A 46 7.00 19.94 -2.55
CA GLU A 46 6.21 20.73 -1.59
C GLU A 46 5.55 21.93 -2.28
N VAL A 47 6.33 22.71 -3.06
CA VAL A 47 5.78 23.87 -3.77
C VAL A 47 4.68 23.45 -4.75
N ARG A 48 4.87 22.38 -5.51
CA ARG A 48 3.89 21.90 -6.49
C ARG A 48 2.66 21.30 -5.82
N ALA A 49 2.80 20.60 -4.70
CA ALA A 49 1.68 20.14 -3.89
C ALA A 49 0.84 21.31 -3.32
N LYS A 50 1.48 22.39 -2.88
CA LYS A 50 0.82 23.63 -2.46
C LYS A 50 0.04 24.30 -3.60
N LYS A 51 0.65 24.39 -4.79
CA LYS A 51 -0.03 24.89 -5.99
C LYS A 51 -1.25 24.04 -6.34
N PHE A 52 -1.12 22.72 -6.20
CA PHE A 52 -2.25 21.83 -6.46
C PHE A 52 -3.37 22.00 -5.42
N ALA A 53 -3.06 22.20 -4.15
CA ALA A 53 -4.04 22.53 -3.11
C ALA A 53 -4.79 23.84 -3.43
N GLN A 54 -4.07 24.93 -3.79
CA GLN A 54 -4.68 26.19 -4.23
C GLN A 54 -5.62 25.98 -5.43
N ALA A 55 -5.19 25.22 -6.42
CA ALA A 55 -5.97 24.92 -7.60
C ALA A 55 -7.25 24.15 -7.28
N LEU A 56 -7.21 23.17 -6.37
CA LEU A 56 -8.38 22.42 -5.91
C LEU A 56 -9.37 23.33 -5.15
N GLU A 57 -8.89 24.22 -4.27
CA GLU A 57 -9.75 25.21 -3.61
C GLU A 57 -10.45 26.12 -4.63
N ARG A 58 -9.71 26.61 -5.65
CA ARG A 58 -10.28 27.40 -6.74
C ARG A 58 -11.31 26.62 -7.56
N LEU A 59 -11.16 25.31 -7.72
CA LEU A 59 -12.14 24.43 -8.34
C LEU A 59 -13.36 24.11 -7.43
N GLY A 60 -13.33 24.62 -6.19
CA GLY A 60 -14.42 24.45 -5.22
C GLY A 60 -14.41 23.09 -4.52
N VAL A 61 -13.24 22.46 -4.39
CA VAL A 61 -13.08 21.27 -3.54
C VAL A 61 -12.90 21.73 -2.10
N GLY A 62 -13.74 21.23 -1.20
CA GLY A 62 -13.77 21.54 0.21
C GLY A 62 -13.13 20.44 1.09
N ARG A 63 -13.00 20.76 2.37
CA ARG A 63 -12.56 19.76 3.38
C ARG A 63 -13.55 18.59 3.45
N GLY A 64 -13.00 17.37 3.55
CA GLY A 64 -13.77 16.13 3.61
C GLY A 64 -14.37 15.68 2.27
N GLU A 65 -14.23 16.46 1.19
CA GLU A 65 -14.60 16.01 -0.15
C GLU A 65 -13.53 15.07 -0.73
N ARG A 66 -13.94 14.15 -1.61
CA ARG A 66 -13.05 13.14 -2.20
C ARG A 66 -12.63 13.55 -3.59
N VAL A 67 -11.35 13.30 -3.87
CA VAL A 67 -10.74 13.46 -5.18
C VAL A 67 -10.16 12.11 -5.59
N GLY A 68 -10.76 11.49 -6.61
CA GLY A 68 -10.35 10.17 -7.10
C GLY A 68 -9.06 10.24 -7.92
N THR A 69 -8.18 9.25 -7.76
CA THR A 69 -6.93 9.15 -8.52
C THR A 69 -6.82 7.81 -9.21
N LEU A 70 -6.79 7.80 -10.56
CA LEU A 70 -6.47 6.66 -11.40
C LEU A 70 -5.08 6.90 -12.00
N ALA A 71 -4.05 6.64 -11.23
CA ALA A 71 -2.69 7.03 -11.58
C ALA A 71 -1.65 5.99 -11.15
N TRP A 72 -0.59 5.88 -11.94
CA TRP A 72 0.60 5.11 -11.61
C TRP A 72 1.44 5.79 -10.54
N ASN A 73 2.50 5.12 -10.10
CA ASN A 73 3.49 5.69 -9.20
C ASN A 73 4.32 6.73 -9.96
N THR A 74 3.88 7.98 -9.91
CA THR A 74 4.53 9.12 -10.57
C THR A 74 4.65 10.31 -9.62
N TYR A 75 5.51 11.27 -9.96
CA TYR A 75 5.69 12.49 -9.18
C TYR A 75 4.40 13.30 -9.02
N ARG A 76 3.56 13.39 -10.07
CA ARG A 76 2.27 14.09 -10.01
C ARG A 76 1.29 13.41 -9.06
N HIS A 77 1.36 12.09 -8.96
CA HIS A 77 0.52 11.35 -8.00
C HIS A 77 0.99 11.58 -6.56
N VAL A 78 2.31 11.68 -6.32
CA VAL A 78 2.85 12.07 -5.00
C VAL A 78 2.42 13.48 -4.63
N GLU A 79 2.51 14.45 -5.54
CA GLU A 79 2.01 15.82 -5.34
C GLU A 79 0.52 15.84 -5.01
N ALA A 80 -0.28 15.00 -5.70
CA ALA A 80 -1.70 14.86 -5.45
C ALA A 80 -1.99 14.34 -4.02
N TYR A 81 -1.25 13.33 -3.54
CA TYR A 81 -1.39 12.84 -2.18
C TYR A 81 -1.26 13.94 -1.13
N TYR A 82 -0.20 14.74 -1.25
CA TYR A 82 0.05 15.83 -0.31
C TYR A 82 -0.85 17.05 -0.55
N GLY A 83 -1.16 17.38 -1.78
CA GLY A 83 -2.03 18.51 -2.11
C GLY A 83 -3.47 18.29 -1.65
N ILE A 84 -4.05 17.12 -1.94
CA ILE A 84 -5.42 16.77 -1.55
C ILE A 84 -5.54 16.65 -0.03
N ALA A 85 -4.76 15.73 0.59
CA ALA A 85 -4.84 15.53 2.03
C ALA A 85 -4.37 16.76 2.80
N GLY A 86 -3.37 17.49 2.31
CA GLY A 86 -2.81 18.69 2.97
C GLY A 86 -3.81 19.82 3.15
N MET A 87 -4.76 20.01 2.21
CA MET A 87 -5.83 20.99 2.34
C MET A 87 -7.01 20.50 3.18
N GLY A 88 -7.03 19.20 3.56
CA GLY A 88 -8.08 18.56 4.33
C GLY A 88 -9.15 17.87 3.48
N ALA A 89 -8.96 17.72 2.18
CA ALA A 89 -9.74 16.84 1.32
C ALA A 89 -9.24 15.39 1.44
N ILE A 90 -9.93 14.43 0.84
CA ILE A 90 -9.65 13.01 0.96
C ILE A 90 -9.15 12.47 -0.37
N THR A 91 -7.96 11.89 -0.39
CA THR A 91 -7.40 11.20 -1.55
C THR A 91 -8.08 9.84 -1.70
N HIS A 92 -8.92 9.67 -2.71
CA HIS A 92 -9.49 8.37 -3.04
C HIS A 92 -8.62 7.68 -4.10
N THR A 93 -7.91 6.64 -3.71
CA THR A 93 -7.08 5.87 -4.63
C THR A 93 -7.92 4.80 -5.33
N VAL A 94 -8.18 5.01 -6.61
CA VAL A 94 -9.02 4.12 -7.43
C VAL A 94 -8.15 3.12 -8.15
N ASN A 95 -8.35 1.83 -7.87
CA ASN A 95 -7.63 0.77 -8.55
C ASN A 95 -8.15 0.58 -10.00
N PRO A 96 -7.36 0.89 -11.04
CA PRO A 96 -7.80 0.80 -12.44
C PRO A 96 -7.99 -0.64 -12.94
N ARG A 97 -7.61 -1.64 -12.13
CA ARG A 97 -7.76 -3.07 -12.45
C ARG A 97 -9.10 -3.65 -11.99
N LEU A 98 -9.95 -2.85 -11.34
CA LEU A 98 -11.31 -3.23 -10.98
C LEU A 98 -12.16 -3.44 -12.24
N PHE A 99 -13.14 -4.32 -12.15
CA PHE A 99 -14.13 -4.47 -13.22
C PHE A 99 -14.93 -3.17 -13.42
N PRO A 100 -15.44 -2.90 -14.64
CA PRO A 100 -16.16 -1.66 -14.94
C PRO A 100 -17.29 -1.33 -13.96
N GLU A 101 -18.04 -2.34 -13.53
CA GLU A 101 -19.15 -2.20 -12.57
C GLU A 101 -18.64 -1.81 -11.17
N GLN A 102 -17.49 -2.34 -10.78
CA GLN A 102 -16.84 -2.00 -9.51
C GLN A 102 -16.26 -0.58 -9.55
N LEU A 103 -15.66 -0.17 -10.67
CA LEU A 103 -15.20 1.21 -10.87
C LEU A 103 -16.35 2.21 -10.77
N GLU A 104 -17.47 1.91 -11.44
CA GLU A 104 -18.70 2.69 -11.33
C GLU A 104 -19.16 2.80 -9.87
N TYR A 105 -19.20 1.67 -9.18
CA TYR A 105 -19.61 1.62 -7.77
C TYR A 105 -18.68 2.47 -6.89
N VAL A 106 -17.36 2.26 -6.90
CA VAL A 106 -16.45 2.93 -5.97
C VAL A 106 -16.42 4.44 -6.18
N VAL A 107 -16.44 4.92 -7.43
CA VAL A 107 -16.45 6.36 -7.74
C VAL A 107 -17.74 7.04 -7.28
N ASN A 108 -18.89 6.39 -7.47
CA ASN A 108 -20.18 6.93 -7.03
C ASN A 108 -20.36 6.82 -5.51
N HIS A 109 -19.95 5.70 -4.90
CA HIS A 109 -20.03 5.48 -3.46
C HIS A 109 -19.11 6.44 -2.69
N ALA A 110 -17.90 6.70 -3.22
CA ALA A 110 -17.01 7.72 -2.67
C ALA A 110 -17.52 9.15 -2.87
N ASP A 111 -18.44 9.39 -3.81
CA ASP A 111 -18.89 10.73 -4.17
C ASP A 111 -17.75 11.64 -4.64
N ASP A 112 -16.92 11.11 -5.54
CA ASP A 112 -15.75 11.82 -6.06
C ASP A 112 -16.12 13.11 -6.78
N GLN A 113 -15.48 14.22 -6.42
CA GLN A 113 -15.72 15.53 -7.02
C GLN A 113 -14.97 15.72 -8.33
N TYR A 114 -13.73 15.29 -8.38
CA TYR A 114 -12.85 15.28 -9.54
C TYR A 114 -12.11 13.94 -9.64
N LEU A 115 -11.73 13.57 -10.87
CA LEU A 115 -10.84 12.43 -11.10
C LEU A 115 -9.51 12.91 -11.68
N LEU A 116 -8.42 12.54 -11.03
CA LEU A 116 -7.05 12.67 -11.56
C LEU A 116 -6.72 11.40 -12.34
N VAL A 117 -6.26 11.55 -13.57
CA VAL A 117 -6.14 10.42 -14.49
C VAL A 117 -4.83 10.46 -15.25
N ASP A 118 -4.03 9.39 -15.18
CA ASP A 118 -2.88 9.20 -16.06
C ASP A 118 -3.32 8.89 -17.50
N LEU A 119 -2.46 9.20 -18.47
CA LEU A 119 -2.69 9.05 -19.91
C LEU A 119 -3.20 7.65 -20.30
N THR A 120 -2.70 6.61 -19.63
CA THR A 120 -3.08 5.20 -19.90
C THR A 120 -4.52 4.86 -19.52
N PHE A 121 -5.19 5.67 -18.73
CA PHE A 121 -6.55 5.40 -18.22
C PHE A 121 -7.62 6.32 -18.81
N ILE A 122 -7.29 7.13 -19.82
CA ILE A 122 -8.22 8.08 -20.45
C ILE A 122 -9.46 7.40 -21.01
N ASP A 123 -9.31 6.32 -21.78
CA ASP A 123 -10.44 5.59 -22.35
C ASP A 123 -11.30 4.91 -21.29
N LEU A 124 -10.67 4.40 -20.22
CA LEU A 124 -11.37 3.80 -19.09
C LEU A 124 -12.27 4.84 -18.39
N VAL A 125 -11.72 6.02 -18.13
CA VAL A 125 -12.49 7.10 -17.48
C VAL A 125 -13.53 7.67 -18.42
N ALA A 126 -13.25 7.81 -19.70
CA ALA A 126 -14.26 8.24 -20.70
C ALA A 126 -15.48 7.31 -20.73
N ALA A 127 -15.27 5.99 -20.58
CA ALA A 127 -16.35 5.02 -20.48
C ALA A 127 -17.10 5.07 -19.13
N LEU A 128 -16.42 5.46 -18.04
CA LEU A 128 -16.98 5.57 -16.69
C LEU A 128 -17.86 6.84 -16.52
N LEU A 129 -17.44 7.98 -17.06
CA LEU A 129 -18.05 9.29 -16.80
C LEU A 129 -19.58 9.38 -17.04
N PRO A 130 -20.17 8.74 -18.06
CA PRO A 130 -21.64 8.73 -18.23
C PRO A 130 -22.38 8.13 -17.03
N LYS A 131 -21.72 7.23 -16.30
CA LYS A 131 -22.25 6.52 -15.14
C LYS A 131 -21.85 7.15 -13.79
N ALA A 132 -20.99 8.17 -13.82
CA ALA A 132 -20.53 8.92 -12.65
C ALA A 132 -20.98 10.40 -12.73
N PRO A 133 -22.26 10.70 -12.53
CA PRO A 133 -22.83 12.03 -12.79
C PRO A 133 -22.33 13.12 -11.83
N LYS A 134 -21.86 12.75 -10.62
CA LYS A 134 -21.38 13.70 -9.61
C LYS A 134 -19.95 14.20 -9.87
N VAL A 135 -19.16 13.50 -10.66
CA VAL A 135 -17.81 13.94 -11.05
C VAL A 135 -17.90 15.24 -11.84
N LYS A 136 -17.35 16.31 -11.31
CA LYS A 136 -17.42 17.67 -11.91
C LYS A 136 -16.48 17.84 -13.10
N GLY A 137 -15.32 17.17 -13.09
CA GLY A 137 -14.30 17.24 -14.15
C GLY A 137 -13.19 16.23 -13.99
N VAL A 138 -12.35 16.15 -15.02
CA VAL A 138 -11.20 15.24 -15.07
C VAL A 138 -9.91 16.05 -15.20
N ILE A 139 -8.97 15.82 -14.29
CA ILE A 139 -7.64 16.41 -14.33
C ILE A 139 -6.69 15.37 -14.93
N VAL A 140 -6.19 15.64 -16.12
CA VAL A 140 -5.26 14.75 -16.82
C VAL A 140 -3.84 15.02 -16.31
N LEU A 141 -3.18 14.02 -15.75
CA LEU A 141 -1.85 14.11 -15.14
C LEU A 141 -0.74 14.17 -16.20
N THR A 142 -0.74 15.24 -16.97
CA THR A 142 0.23 15.50 -18.05
C THR A 142 0.45 17.00 -18.27
N ASP A 143 1.34 17.33 -19.19
CA ASP A 143 1.55 18.69 -19.69
C ASP A 143 0.76 18.96 -20.98
N ARG A 144 0.76 20.24 -21.40
CA ARG A 144 0.02 20.67 -22.60
C ARG A 144 0.48 19.98 -23.88
N ALA A 145 1.75 19.65 -24.00
CA ALA A 145 2.32 19.05 -25.20
C ALA A 145 1.89 17.59 -25.39
N HIS A 146 1.60 16.91 -24.27
CA HIS A 146 1.20 15.50 -24.25
C HIS A 146 -0.29 15.28 -23.98
N MET A 147 -1.12 16.35 -23.96
CA MET A 147 -2.56 16.21 -23.81
C MET A 147 -3.15 15.35 -24.93
N PRO A 148 -3.84 14.24 -24.59
CA PRO A 148 -4.48 13.38 -25.58
C PRO A 148 -5.77 14.01 -26.12
N ASP A 149 -6.48 13.30 -27.00
CA ASP A 149 -7.86 13.63 -27.31
C ASP A 149 -8.74 13.46 -26.07
N VAL A 150 -9.25 14.58 -25.58
CA VAL A 150 -10.08 14.66 -24.36
C VAL A 150 -11.56 14.96 -24.66
N SER A 151 -11.97 14.88 -25.92
CA SER A 151 -13.34 15.21 -26.38
C SER A 151 -14.44 14.42 -25.68
N LYS A 152 -14.11 13.23 -25.14
CA LYS A 152 -15.04 12.37 -24.39
C LYS A 152 -15.01 12.61 -22.89
N LEU A 153 -14.10 13.46 -22.38
CA LEU A 153 -13.99 13.73 -20.96
C LEU A 153 -14.86 14.92 -20.55
N ARG A 154 -15.39 14.87 -19.34
CA ARG A 154 -16.14 15.97 -18.75
C ARG A 154 -15.19 17.02 -18.20
N ASN A 155 -15.30 18.27 -18.67
CA ASN A 155 -14.50 19.42 -18.23
C ASN A 155 -13.02 19.05 -18.05
N PRO A 156 -12.31 18.60 -19.10
CA PRO A 156 -10.93 18.15 -19.00
C PRO A 156 -9.99 19.30 -18.69
N ILE A 157 -9.07 19.07 -17.76
CA ILE A 157 -8.08 20.04 -17.29
C ILE A 157 -6.69 19.41 -17.40
N CYS A 158 -5.72 20.14 -17.97
CA CYS A 158 -4.32 19.73 -17.95
C CYS A 158 -3.69 20.03 -16.59
N TYR A 159 -3.05 19.06 -15.96
CA TYR A 159 -2.47 19.20 -14.64
C TYR A 159 -1.42 20.31 -14.56
N GLU A 160 -0.47 20.32 -15.50
CA GLU A 160 0.61 21.34 -15.48
C GLU A 160 0.08 22.76 -15.72
N ASP A 161 -0.94 22.94 -16.55
CA ASP A 161 -1.57 24.24 -16.72
C ASP A 161 -2.35 24.67 -15.46
N LEU A 162 -3.01 23.69 -14.82
CA LEU A 162 -3.80 23.91 -13.63
C LEU A 162 -2.94 24.46 -12.48
N ILE A 163 -1.84 23.78 -12.19
CA ILE A 163 -0.91 24.20 -11.12
C ILE A 163 -0.03 25.37 -11.54
N GLY A 164 0.24 25.54 -12.85
CA GLY A 164 1.00 26.66 -13.42
C GLY A 164 0.30 28.02 -13.24
N ALA A 165 -1.00 28.02 -13.00
CA ALA A 165 -1.78 29.22 -12.72
C ALA A 165 -1.67 29.71 -11.26
N GLU A 166 -1.07 28.92 -10.38
CA GLU A 166 -0.95 29.20 -8.95
C GLU A 166 0.47 29.64 -8.58
N ASP A 167 0.61 30.44 -7.55
CA ASP A 167 1.91 30.96 -7.08
C ASP A 167 2.62 30.02 -6.08
N GLY A 168 1.88 29.16 -5.38
CA GLY A 168 2.40 28.26 -4.35
C GLY A 168 2.57 28.91 -2.98
N ASP A 169 2.15 30.17 -2.82
CA ASP A 169 2.08 30.84 -1.52
C ASP A 169 0.85 30.33 -0.75
N TYR A 170 1.03 29.16 -0.14
CA TYR A 170 -0.03 28.43 0.54
C TYR A 170 0.42 27.98 1.92
N GLU A 171 -0.30 28.39 2.93
CA GLU A 171 -0.11 27.90 4.30
C GLU A 171 -1.00 26.68 4.54
N TRP A 172 -0.37 25.54 4.88
CA TRP A 172 -1.11 24.33 5.19
C TRP A 172 -2.06 24.57 6.36
N PRO A 173 -3.37 24.35 6.18
CA PRO A 173 -4.36 24.58 7.23
C PRO A 173 -4.15 23.60 8.40
N ARG A 174 -4.54 24.05 9.60
CA ARG A 174 -4.58 23.21 10.79
C ARG A 174 -6.01 22.79 11.09
N PHE A 175 -6.21 21.53 11.37
CA PHE A 175 -7.51 20.94 11.71
C PHE A 175 -7.30 19.69 12.57
N ASP A 176 -8.40 19.06 13.00
CA ASP A 176 -8.38 17.84 13.80
C ASP A 176 -7.70 16.70 13.04
N ASP A 177 -6.66 16.10 13.61
CA ASP A 177 -5.88 15.02 13.02
C ASP A 177 -6.61 13.66 12.96
N ASN A 178 -7.77 13.55 13.59
CA ASN A 178 -8.70 12.44 13.38
C ASN A 178 -9.51 12.59 12.08
N SER A 179 -9.40 13.74 11.38
CA SER A 179 -10.04 13.91 10.07
C SER A 179 -9.52 12.89 9.06
N ALA A 180 -10.40 12.50 8.13
CA ALA A 180 -10.06 11.58 7.05
C ALA A 180 -9.05 12.22 6.07
N ALA A 181 -8.12 11.42 5.56
CA ALA A 181 -7.05 11.82 4.65
C ALA A 181 -7.02 11.01 3.36
N ALA A 182 -7.31 9.71 3.45
CA ALA A 182 -7.33 8.83 2.30
C ALA A 182 -8.45 7.79 2.38
N LEU A 183 -8.94 7.37 1.22
CA LEU A 183 -9.96 6.33 1.06
C LEU A 183 -9.43 5.28 0.09
N CYS A 184 -9.33 4.03 0.55
CA CYS A 184 -8.90 2.90 -0.24
C CYS A 184 -9.98 1.82 -0.24
N TYR A 185 -10.34 1.30 -1.41
CA TYR A 185 -11.29 0.19 -1.49
C TYR A 185 -10.58 -1.16 -1.53
N THR A 186 -11.16 -2.14 -0.83
CA THR A 186 -10.75 -3.53 -0.94
C THR A 186 -11.11 -4.09 -2.31
N SER A 187 -10.40 -5.11 -2.79
CA SER A 187 -10.67 -5.74 -4.08
C SER A 187 -11.98 -6.53 -4.14
N GLY A 188 -12.66 -6.72 -3.00
CA GLY A 188 -13.96 -7.39 -2.87
C GLY A 188 -14.04 -8.73 -3.63
N THR A 189 -13.62 -9.82 -3.01
CA THR A 189 -13.78 -11.16 -3.62
C THR A 189 -15.23 -11.66 -3.59
N THR A 190 -16.06 -11.07 -2.72
CA THR A 190 -17.49 -11.36 -2.59
C THR A 190 -18.25 -10.06 -2.37
N GLY A 191 -19.02 -9.63 -3.38
CA GLY A 191 -19.83 -8.41 -3.31
C GLY A 191 -19.08 -7.15 -3.76
N ASN A 192 -19.66 -5.99 -3.43
CA ASN A 192 -19.07 -4.69 -3.76
C ASN A 192 -17.80 -4.42 -2.94
N PRO A 193 -16.79 -3.74 -3.52
CA PRO A 193 -15.63 -3.29 -2.77
C PRO A 193 -16.03 -2.44 -1.55
N LYS A 194 -15.34 -2.64 -0.42
CA LYS A 194 -15.58 -1.88 0.83
C LYS A 194 -14.50 -0.82 0.99
N GLY A 195 -14.89 0.39 1.40
CA GLY A 195 -13.97 1.51 1.56
C GLY A 195 -13.36 1.56 2.96
N ALA A 196 -12.03 1.52 3.06
CA ALA A 196 -11.28 1.79 4.28
C ALA A 196 -10.87 3.27 4.30
N LEU A 197 -11.31 4.00 5.32
CA LEU A 197 -11.11 5.44 5.45
C LEU A 197 -10.01 5.72 6.47
N TYR A 198 -8.84 6.18 6.01
CA TYR A 198 -7.69 6.48 6.84
C TYR A 198 -7.69 7.92 7.33
N GLY A 199 -7.34 8.14 8.61
CA GLY A 199 -7.17 9.46 9.18
C GLY A 199 -5.75 10.00 9.00
N HIS A 200 -5.57 11.31 9.18
CA HIS A 200 -4.24 11.93 9.19
C HIS A 200 -3.35 11.33 10.29
N LYS A 201 -3.84 11.31 11.52
CA LYS A 201 -3.13 10.78 12.69
C LYS A 201 -2.77 9.30 12.52
N SER A 202 -3.72 8.47 12.09
CA SER A 202 -3.47 7.05 11.88
C SER A 202 -2.37 6.82 10.83
N THR A 203 -2.38 7.59 9.74
CA THR A 203 -1.33 7.54 8.70
C THR A 203 0.04 7.97 9.25
N ILE A 204 0.11 9.04 10.07
CA ILE A 204 1.39 9.46 10.68
C ILE A 204 1.91 8.41 11.65
N VAL A 205 1.05 7.83 12.51
CA VAL A 205 1.47 6.80 13.47
C VAL A 205 1.93 5.54 12.74
N HIS A 206 1.24 5.11 11.68
CA HIS A 206 1.68 4.05 10.78
C HIS A 206 3.05 4.35 10.18
N THR A 207 3.25 5.55 9.63
CA THR A 207 4.53 6.01 9.07
C THR A 207 5.67 5.93 10.09
N LEU A 208 5.43 6.36 11.34
CA LEU A 208 6.44 6.28 12.41
C LEU A 208 6.79 4.83 12.76
N SER A 209 5.83 3.91 12.68
CA SER A 209 6.08 2.48 12.85
C SER A 209 6.89 1.90 11.67
N GLU A 210 6.57 2.30 10.44
CA GLU A 210 7.27 1.82 9.23
C GLU A 210 8.77 2.17 9.22
N ILE A 211 9.12 3.39 9.62
CA ILE A 211 10.53 3.83 9.64
C ILE A 211 11.32 3.25 10.81
N ALA A 212 10.68 2.58 11.78
CA ALA A 212 11.37 1.96 12.90
C ALA A 212 12.37 0.88 12.44
N PRO A 213 13.50 0.67 13.16
CA PRO A 213 14.53 -0.31 12.79
C PRO A 213 14.02 -1.75 12.66
N ASP A 214 13.06 -2.13 13.49
CA ASP A 214 12.44 -3.47 13.49
C ASP A 214 11.29 -3.61 12.47
N CYS A 215 11.11 -2.60 11.62
CA CYS A 215 10.18 -2.61 10.51
C CYS A 215 10.94 -2.43 9.18
N MET A 216 10.59 -1.46 8.35
CA MET A 216 11.29 -1.19 7.09
C MET A 216 12.66 -0.54 7.30
N GLY A 217 12.87 0.12 8.45
CA GLY A 217 14.13 0.73 8.84
C GLY A 217 14.62 1.81 7.89
N LEU A 218 13.70 2.57 7.29
CA LEU A 218 14.05 3.60 6.32
C LEU A 218 14.78 4.79 6.95
N SER A 219 15.72 5.36 6.21
CA SER A 219 16.54 6.48 6.64
C SER A 219 16.79 7.47 5.49
N ALA A 220 17.30 8.67 5.81
CA ALA A 220 17.67 9.67 4.82
C ALA A 220 18.76 9.20 3.82
N ARG A 221 19.48 8.13 4.14
CA ARG A 221 20.52 7.55 3.26
C ARG A 221 19.94 6.68 2.15
N ASP A 222 18.72 6.20 2.32
CA ASP A 222 18.10 5.27 1.40
C ASP A 222 17.72 5.91 0.07
N ALA A 223 17.74 5.09 -0.98
CA ALA A 223 17.04 5.31 -2.24
C ALA A 223 15.94 4.24 -2.33
N VAL A 224 14.70 4.69 -2.36
CA VAL A 224 13.51 3.85 -2.16
C VAL A 224 12.70 3.76 -3.45
N LEU A 225 12.45 2.53 -3.93
CA LEU A 225 11.62 2.26 -5.11
C LEU A 225 10.36 1.47 -4.70
N PRO A 226 9.23 2.12 -4.41
CA PRO A 226 7.96 1.41 -4.22
C PRO A 226 7.42 0.92 -5.56
N VAL A 227 7.50 -0.39 -5.82
CA VAL A 227 6.84 -1.00 -6.97
C VAL A 227 5.37 -1.31 -6.66
N VAL A 228 5.03 -1.48 -5.38
CA VAL A 228 3.64 -1.54 -4.92
C VAL A 228 2.87 -0.31 -5.37
N PRO A 229 1.65 -0.48 -5.95
CA PRO A 229 0.95 0.63 -6.57
C PRO A 229 0.45 1.68 -5.56
N MET A 230 0.61 2.96 -5.89
CA MET A 230 -0.01 4.05 -5.13
C MET A 230 -1.53 4.03 -5.19
N PHE A 231 -2.12 3.50 -6.26
CA PHE A 231 -3.58 3.33 -6.36
C PHE A 231 -4.13 2.18 -5.50
N HIS A 232 -3.29 1.45 -4.76
CA HIS A 232 -3.68 0.37 -3.87
C HIS A 232 -2.99 0.51 -2.52
N VAL A 233 -3.78 0.69 -1.47
CA VAL A 233 -3.30 0.86 -0.07
C VAL A 233 -2.15 1.87 0.04
N ASN A 234 -2.22 2.95 -0.75
CA ASN A 234 -1.27 4.06 -0.76
C ASN A 234 0.21 3.62 -0.90
N ALA A 235 0.50 2.62 -1.74
CA ALA A 235 1.83 2.03 -1.89
C ALA A 235 2.42 1.58 -0.54
N TRP A 236 1.59 1.01 0.33
CA TRP A 236 1.94 0.54 1.67
C TRP A 236 2.50 1.62 2.60
N GLY A 237 2.12 2.89 2.41
CA GLY A 237 2.59 4.02 3.22
C GLY A 237 3.97 4.57 2.82
N ILE A 238 4.70 3.89 1.94
CA ILE A 238 6.08 4.25 1.56
C ILE A 238 6.24 5.71 1.10
N PRO A 239 5.33 6.33 0.32
CA PRO A 239 5.44 7.75 -0.01
C PRO A 239 5.46 8.69 1.21
N TYR A 240 4.76 8.31 2.30
CA TYR A 240 4.76 9.05 3.56
C TYR A 240 6.05 8.80 4.35
N ALA A 241 6.48 7.53 4.42
CA ALA A 241 7.70 7.12 5.11
C ALA A 241 8.95 7.77 4.49
N THR A 242 9.03 7.84 3.17
CA THR A 242 10.14 8.49 2.45
C THR A 242 10.23 9.99 2.73
N ALA A 243 9.10 10.70 2.80
CA ALA A 243 9.07 12.10 3.17
C ALA A 243 9.43 12.33 4.65
N ALA A 244 8.99 11.44 5.55
CA ALA A 244 9.30 11.52 6.97
C ALA A 244 10.79 11.49 7.27
N VAL A 245 11.55 10.68 6.53
CA VAL A 245 13.02 10.55 6.70
C VAL A 245 13.84 11.33 5.66
N GLY A 246 13.20 11.87 4.61
CA GLY A 246 13.89 12.58 3.53
C GLY A 246 14.77 11.69 2.67
N SER A 247 14.37 10.46 2.39
CA SER A 247 15.08 9.56 1.48
C SER A 247 14.85 9.94 0.01
N LYS A 248 15.71 9.45 -0.89
CA LYS A 248 15.47 9.52 -2.33
C LYS A 248 14.28 8.64 -2.67
N LEU A 249 13.31 9.18 -3.42
CA LEU A 249 12.14 8.45 -3.89
C LEU A 249 12.26 8.18 -5.39
N VAL A 250 12.16 6.92 -5.81
CA VAL A 250 12.20 6.48 -7.20
C VAL A 250 10.87 5.86 -7.57
N LEU A 251 10.23 6.36 -8.62
CA LEU A 251 8.88 5.98 -9.01
C LEU A 251 8.89 5.30 -10.38
N PRO A 252 8.40 4.05 -10.49
CA PRO A 252 8.57 3.24 -11.69
C PRO A 252 7.64 3.64 -12.85
N GLY A 253 6.60 4.44 -12.60
CA GLY A 253 5.57 4.69 -13.60
C GLY A 253 4.75 3.43 -13.89
N ARG A 254 4.46 3.19 -15.18
CA ARG A 254 3.60 2.08 -15.65
C ARG A 254 4.35 0.77 -15.95
N ASP A 255 5.66 0.82 -16.19
CA ASP A 255 6.44 -0.30 -16.69
C ASP A 255 7.05 -1.08 -15.51
N LEU A 256 6.39 -2.19 -15.14
CA LEU A 256 6.70 -2.98 -13.94
C LEU A 256 7.27 -4.37 -14.26
N ASP A 257 7.70 -4.61 -15.51
CA ASP A 257 8.38 -5.85 -15.88
C ASP A 257 9.80 -5.94 -15.28
N GLY A 258 10.37 -7.14 -15.26
CA GLY A 258 11.66 -7.40 -14.62
C GLY A 258 12.82 -6.56 -15.16
N LYS A 259 12.85 -6.27 -16.48
CA LYS A 259 13.86 -5.43 -17.10
C LYS A 259 13.70 -3.97 -16.65
N SER A 260 12.49 -3.44 -16.74
CA SER A 260 12.18 -2.06 -16.41
C SER A 260 12.47 -1.73 -14.94
N ILE A 261 12.18 -2.66 -14.04
CA ILE A 261 12.51 -2.53 -12.62
C ILE A 261 14.03 -2.62 -12.42
N TYR A 262 14.71 -3.58 -13.04
CA TYR A 262 16.16 -3.72 -12.94
C TYR A 262 16.90 -2.46 -13.38
N GLU A 263 16.48 -1.84 -14.48
CA GLU A 263 17.06 -0.58 -14.97
C GLU A 263 17.00 0.54 -13.92
N LEU A 264 15.84 0.69 -13.21
CA LEU A 264 15.70 1.69 -12.16
C LEU A 264 16.51 1.33 -10.90
N LEU A 265 16.51 0.05 -10.49
CA LEU A 265 17.29 -0.41 -9.34
C LEU A 265 18.77 -0.04 -9.51
N THR A 266 19.32 -0.28 -10.69
CA THR A 266 20.75 -0.04 -10.97
C THR A 266 21.06 1.44 -11.26
N ALA A 267 20.26 2.09 -12.10
CA ALA A 267 20.53 3.47 -12.50
C ALA A 267 20.39 4.45 -11.31
N GLU A 268 19.45 4.21 -10.42
CA GLU A 268 19.15 5.08 -9.29
C GLU A 268 19.80 4.63 -7.97
N LYS A 269 20.59 3.54 -7.99
CA LYS A 269 21.27 2.94 -6.83
C LYS A 269 20.30 2.70 -5.67
N VAL A 270 19.22 2.01 -5.99
CA VAL A 270 18.14 1.74 -5.04
C VAL A 270 18.63 0.81 -3.94
N THR A 271 18.43 1.20 -2.67
CA THR A 271 18.81 0.43 -1.49
C THR A 271 17.65 -0.35 -0.90
N PHE A 272 16.42 0.12 -1.15
CA PHE A 272 15.20 -0.47 -0.60
C PHE A 272 14.08 -0.50 -1.65
N THR A 273 13.39 -1.62 -1.74
CA THR A 273 12.24 -1.75 -2.63
C THR A 273 11.16 -2.66 -2.04
N ALA A 274 9.91 -2.52 -2.52
CA ALA A 274 8.77 -3.27 -2.03
C ALA A 274 7.82 -3.67 -3.17
N ALA A 275 7.44 -4.93 -3.23
CA ALA A 275 6.43 -5.45 -4.16
C ALA A 275 5.85 -6.80 -3.72
N VAL A 276 4.89 -7.28 -4.50
CA VAL A 276 4.32 -8.61 -4.41
C VAL A 276 5.22 -9.65 -5.09
N PRO A 277 5.12 -10.96 -4.72
CA PRO A 277 5.99 -12.01 -5.27
C PRO A 277 6.05 -12.09 -6.79
N THR A 278 4.95 -11.83 -7.49
CA THR A 278 4.90 -11.88 -8.96
C THR A 278 5.88 -10.91 -9.63
N ILE A 279 6.07 -9.71 -9.06
CA ILE A 279 7.07 -8.74 -9.54
C ILE A 279 8.48 -9.28 -9.33
N TRP A 280 8.75 -9.86 -8.17
CA TRP A 280 10.06 -10.42 -7.86
C TRP A 280 10.39 -11.63 -8.72
N MET A 281 9.42 -12.48 -9.06
CA MET A 281 9.62 -13.56 -10.03
C MET A 281 10.07 -13.02 -11.39
N MET A 282 9.46 -11.94 -11.89
CA MET A 282 9.86 -11.32 -13.15
C MET A 282 11.27 -10.72 -13.08
N LEU A 283 11.62 -10.05 -11.97
CA LEU A 283 12.96 -9.52 -11.75
C LEU A 283 14.01 -10.63 -11.69
N LEU A 284 13.79 -11.66 -10.87
CA LEU A 284 14.72 -12.79 -10.73
C LEU A 284 14.89 -13.55 -12.05
N ALA A 285 13.82 -13.72 -12.82
CA ALA A 285 13.89 -14.31 -14.17
C ALA A 285 14.78 -13.47 -15.11
N HIS A 286 14.62 -12.14 -15.09
CA HIS A 286 15.47 -11.22 -15.86
C HIS A 286 16.95 -11.32 -15.43
N LEU A 287 17.21 -11.32 -14.13
CA LEU A 287 18.57 -11.44 -13.58
C LEU A 287 19.24 -12.78 -13.95
N ARG A 288 18.49 -13.89 -13.91
CA ARG A 288 19.00 -15.21 -14.35
C ARG A 288 19.37 -15.23 -15.83
N LEU A 289 18.55 -14.56 -16.66
CA LEU A 289 18.76 -14.49 -18.12
C LEU A 289 19.96 -13.61 -18.49
N THR A 290 20.15 -12.50 -17.80
CA THR A 290 21.15 -11.48 -18.17
C THR A 290 22.46 -11.57 -17.39
N GLY A 291 22.48 -12.32 -16.28
CA GLY A 291 23.61 -12.31 -15.34
C GLY A 291 23.69 -11.00 -14.53
N GLY A 292 22.59 -10.24 -14.46
CA GLY A 292 22.51 -8.98 -13.72
C GLY A 292 22.82 -9.12 -12.24
N ARG A 293 23.23 -8.02 -11.60
CA ARG A 293 23.58 -7.92 -10.18
C ARG A 293 22.72 -6.86 -9.48
N LEU A 294 22.60 -6.97 -8.17
CA LEU A 294 21.87 -6.01 -7.31
C LEU A 294 22.84 -5.40 -6.29
N ASP A 295 23.90 -4.73 -6.77
CA ASP A 295 25.03 -4.30 -5.95
C ASP A 295 24.69 -3.25 -4.89
N ASP A 296 23.68 -2.41 -5.14
CA ASP A 296 23.26 -1.35 -4.22
C ASP A 296 22.04 -1.75 -3.37
N LEU A 297 21.29 -2.79 -3.78
CA LEU A 297 20.05 -3.18 -3.11
C LEU A 297 20.35 -3.93 -1.81
N GLU A 298 19.93 -3.36 -0.68
CA GLU A 298 20.15 -3.93 0.65
C GLU A 298 18.94 -4.74 1.14
N ARG A 299 17.72 -4.23 0.90
CA ARG A 299 16.48 -4.78 1.47
C ARG A 299 15.35 -4.82 0.46
N VAL A 300 14.59 -5.92 0.50
CA VAL A 300 13.37 -6.10 -0.28
C VAL A 300 12.23 -6.50 0.63
N VAL A 301 11.11 -5.75 0.58
CA VAL A 301 9.87 -6.15 1.24
C VAL A 301 9.02 -6.98 0.28
N ILE A 302 8.54 -8.10 0.78
CA ILE A 302 7.66 -9.03 0.07
C ILE A 302 6.39 -9.21 0.90
N GLY A 303 5.24 -8.92 0.31
CA GLY A 303 3.95 -9.02 0.99
C GLY A 303 2.79 -9.12 -0.01
N GLY A 304 1.56 -9.11 0.50
CA GLY A 304 0.34 -9.22 -0.30
C GLY A 304 -0.02 -10.66 -0.71
N SER A 305 0.91 -11.60 -0.62
CA SER A 305 0.73 -13.05 -0.66
C SER A 305 1.94 -13.74 -0.04
N ALA A 306 1.85 -15.06 0.18
CA ALA A 306 2.94 -15.85 0.73
C ALA A 306 4.22 -15.72 -0.12
N CYS A 307 5.36 -15.56 0.54
CA CYS A 307 6.66 -15.49 -0.12
C CYS A 307 7.25 -16.90 -0.29
N PRO A 308 7.51 -17.37 -1.53
CA PRO A 308 8.12 -18.67 -1.74
C PRO A 308 9.53 -18.75 -1.11
N ARG A 309 9.84 -19.84 -0.40
CA ARG A 309 11.15 -20.08 0.21
C ARG A 309 12.32 -19.89 -0.77
N ALA A 310 12.20 -20.47 -1.97
CA ALA A 310 13.22 -20.38 -3.01
C ALA A 310 13.51 -18.93 -3.43
N MET A 311 12.52 -18.04 -3.36
CA MET A 311 12.69 -16.61 -3.64
C MET A 311 13.50 -15.93 -2.55
N MET A 312 13.22 -16.23 -1.28
CA MET A 312 13.99 -15.71 -0.13
C MET A 312 15.45 -16.14 -0.23
N GLU A 313 15.68 -17.43 -0.46
CA GLU A 313 17.02 -18.00 -0.61
C GLU A 313 17.78 -17.36 -1.78
N GLU A 314 17.14 -17.17 -2.94
CA GLU A 314 17.80 -16.57 -4.10
C GLU A 314 18.22 -15.12 -3.86
N PHE A 315 17.36 -14.28 -3.27
CA PHE A 315 17.70 -12.91 -2.91
C PHE A 315 18.87 -12.86 -1.94
N GLN A 316 18.84 -13.67 -0.88
CA GLN A 316 19.84 -13.65 0.17
C GLN A 316 21.17 -14.30 -0.25
N ASP A 317 21.10 -15.47 -0.89
CA ASP A 317 22.27 -16.27 -1.21
C ASP A 317 23.05 -15.77 -2.41
N LYS A 318 22.31 -15.37 -3.45
CA LYS A 318 22.92 -15.01 -4.73
C LYS A 318 23.18 -13.52 -4.84
N TYR A 319 22.31 -12.71 -4.25
CA TYR A 319 22.39 -11.26 -4.40
C TYR A 319 22.75 -10.53 -3.10
N GLY A 320 22.76 -11.20 -1.95
CA GLY A 320 23.08 -10.59 -0.65
C GLY A 320 22.00 -9.62 -0.14
N VAL A 321 20.79 -9.70 -0.68
CA VAL A 321 19.68 -8.81 -0.36
C VAL A 321 18.85 -9.38 0.78
N GLN A 322 18.65 -8.62 1.85
CA GLN A 322 17.80 -9.02 2.96
C GLN A 322 16.31 -9.05 2.52
N VAL A 323 15.64 -10.15 2.80
CA VAL A 323 14.19 -10.27 2.57
C VAL A 323 13.43 -9.95 3.86
N LEU A 324 12.48 -9.04 3.75
CA LEU A 324 11.53 -8.66 4.79
C LEU A 324 10.14 -9.14 4.36
N HIS A 325 9.67 -10.26 4.93
CA HIS A 325 8.34 -10.77 4.67
C HIS A 325 7.33 -10.02 5.54
N ALA A 326 6.28 -9.50 4.93
CA ALA A 326 5.28 -8.64 5.58
C ALA A 326 3.87 -9.16 5.34
N TRP A 327 3.01 -9.01 6.35
CA TRP A 327 1.57 -9.22 6.24
C TRP A 327 0.81 -7.96 6.65
N GLY A 328 -0.30 -7.75 5.97
CA GLY A 328 -1.21 -6.66 6.24
C GLY A 328 -2.38 -6.68 5.26
N MET A 329 -3.29 -5.75 5.44
CA MET A 329 -4.51 -5.64 4.63
C MET A 329 -4.95 -4.19 4.50
N THR A 330 -5.87 -3.91 3.57
CA THR A 330 -6.39 -2.56 3.33
C THR A 330 -6.92 -1.94 4.62
N GLU A 331 -7.54 -2.73 5.47
CA GLU A 331 -8.13 -2.33 6.74
C GLU A 331 -7.08 -1.95 7.82
N MET A 332 -5.78 -2.15 7.54
CA MET A 332 -4.65 -1.91 8.44
C MET A 332 -3.65 -0.87 7.92
N SER A 333 -3.91 -0.16 6.86
CA SER A 333 -3.16 1.00 6.29
C SER A 333 -1.79 0.75 5.60
N PRO A 334 -1.26 -0.45 5.24
CA PRO A 334 -1.78 -1.78 5.44
C PRO A 334 -1.10 -2.59 6.55
N LEU A 335 0.02 -2.14 7.15
CA LEU A 335 1.03 -3.00 7.77
C LEU A 335 0.63 -3.50 9.17
N GLY A 336 0.54 -4.83 9.32
CA GLY A 336 0.28 -5.50 10.60
C GLY A 336 1.51 -6.14 11.20
N THR A 337 2.25 -6.90 10.38
CA THR A 337 3.46 -7.61 10.79
C THR A 337 4.59 -7.43 9.80
N LEU A 338 5.81 -7.60 10.29
CA LEU A 338 7.00 -7.70 9.46
C LEU A 338 7.97 -8.69 10.09
N ASN A 339 8.60 -9.50 9.26
CA ASN A 339 9.59 -10.47 9.72
C ASN A 339 10.91 -9.80 10.05
N SER A 340 11.11 -9.52 11.33
CA SER A 340 12.33 -8.97 11.90
C SER A 340 12.82 -9.91 13.02
N PRO A 341 13.98 -10.57 12.88
CA PRO A 341 14.50 -11.48 13.88
C PRO A 341 14.77 -10.78 15.22
N LYS A 342 14.48 -11.45 16.35
CA LYS A 342 14.81 -10.99 17.70
C LYS A 342 16.26 -11.28 18.05
N ALA A 343 16.79 -10.64 19.09
CA ALA A 343 18.17 -10.86 19.56
C ALA A 343 18.49 -12.33 19.84
N LYS A 344 17.54 -13.11 20.35
CA LYS A 344 17.73 -14.55 20.60
C LYS A 344 17.92 -15.38 19.34
N HIS A 345 17.53 -14.85 18.17
CA HIS A 345 17.72 -15.49 16.86
C HIS A 345 19.10 -15.18 16.25
N GLN A 346 19.90 -14.34 16.93
CA GLN A 346 21.29 -14.13 16.52
C GLN A 346 22.09 -15.43 16.72
N GLY A 347 22.63 -15.96 15.64
CA GLY A 347 23.36 -17.22 15.65
C GLY A 347 22.57 -18.43 15.14
N LEU A 348 21.31 -18.25 14.73
CA LEU A 348 20.62 -19.26 13.94
C LEU A 348 21.41 -19.55 12.66
N GLY A 349 21.43 -20.81 12.28
CA GLY A 349 21.94 -21.22 10.98
C GLY A 349 21.06 -20.63 9.85
N LYS A 350 21.65 -20.58 8.65
CA LYS A 350 20.98 -20.01 7.49
C LYS A 350 19.60 -20.63 7.21
N THR A 351 19.51 -21.96 7.30
CA THR A 351 18.25 -22.71 7.09
C THR A 351 17.20 -22.32 8.13
N GLU A 352 17.59 -22.27 9.40
CA GLU A 352 16.71 -21.90 10.52
C GLU A 352 16.22 -20.44 10.40
N LEU A 353 17.07 -19.53 9.89
CA LEU A 353 16.69 -18.14 9.65
C LEU A 353 15.65 -18.04 8.51
N VAL A 354 15.84 -18.79 7.43
CA VAL A 354 14.86 -18.83 6.32
C VAL A 354 13.56 -19.49 6.79
N ASP A 355 13.63 -20.53 7.63
CA ASP A 355 12.43 -21.13 8.23
C ASP A 355 11.64 -20.09 9.03
N LEU A 356 12.31 -19.30 9.87
CA LEU A 356 11.67 -18.20 10.59
C LEU A 356 11.07 -17.15 9.64
N GLN A 357 11.76 -16.82 8.54
CA GLN A 357 11.31 -15.84 7.56
C GLN A 357 10.08 -16.29 6.75
N GLN A 358 9.78 -17.59 6.71
CA GLN A 358 8.53 -18.09 6.11
C GLN A 358 7.29 -17.68 6.92
N SER A 359 7.42 -17.39 8.23
CA SER A 359 6.35 -16.74 8.97
C SER A 359 6.01 -15.38 8.31
N ALA A 360 4.78 -14.93 8.45
CA ALA A 360 4.37 -13.61 7.95
C ALA A 360 4.86 -12.46 8.86
N GLY A 361 5.82 -12.74 9.74
CA GLY A 361 6.44 -11.80 10.66
C GLY A 361 5.75 -11.72 12.01
N ARG A 362 6.20 -10.78 12.83
CA ARG A 362 5.63 -10.48 14.15
C ARG A 362 4.97 -9.11 14.17
N GLN A 363 4.04 -8.94 15.09
CA GLN A 363 3.32 -7.68 15.25
C GLN A 363 4.27 -6.48 15.47
N LEU A 364 3.92 -5.36 14.86
CA LEU A 364 4.60 -4.09 15.06
C LEU A 364 4.09 -3.42 16.34
N TYR A 365 4.92 -2.58 16.96
CA TYR A 365 4.46 -1.74 18.06
C TYR A 365 3.29 -0.85 17.60
N GLY A 366 2.18 -0.95 18.30
CA GLY A 366 0.92 -0.28 17.95
C GLY A 366 -0.15 -1.23 17.41
N VAL A 367 0.20 -2.46 17.03
CA VAL A 367 -0.76 -3.50 16.65
C VAL A 367 -0.77 -4.58 17.71
N ASP A 368 -1.96 -4.90 18.23
CA ASP A 368 -2.18 -6.10 19.04
C ASP A 368 -2.94 -7.14 18.22
N MET A 369 -2.63 -8.42 18.50
CA MET A 369 -3.17 -9.56 17.79
C MET A 369 -3.61 -10.65 18.77
N LYS A 370 -4.70 -11.33 18.43
CA LYS A 370 -5.14 -12.56 19.08
C LYS A 370 -5.74 -13.50 18.06
N ILE A 371 -5.68 -14.79 18.35
CA ILE A 371 -6.42 -15.81 17.62
C ILE A 371 -7.60 -16.29 18.47
N VAL A 372 -8.73 -16.57 17.83
CA VAL A 372 -9.96 -17.01 18.52
C VAL A 372 -10.52 -18.26 17.85
N ASP A 373 -11.21 -19.08 18.64
CA ASP A 373 -12.01 -20.22 18.16
C ASP A 373 -13.33 -19.74 17.51
N GLU A 374 -14.17 -20.69 17.10
CA GLU A 374 -15.49 -20.42 16.48
C GLU A 374 -16.48 -19.77 17.45
N GLU A 375 -16.31 -19.96 18.76
CA GLU A 375 -17.08 -19.33 19.81
C GLU A 375 -16.55 -17.94 20.23
N GLY A 376 -15.40 -17.52 19.68
CA GLY A 376 -14.77 -16.23 19.95
C GLY A 376 -13.87 -16.23 21.20
N HIS A 377 -13.56 -17.37 21.80
CA HIS A 377 -12.63 -17.48 22.91
C HIS A 377 -11.18 -17.40 22.43
N ALA A 378 -10.34 -16.68 23.18
CA ALA A 378 -8.93 -16.56 22.82
C ALA A 378 -8.19 -17.90 22.96
N LEU A 379 -7.43 -18.23 21.94
CA LEU A 379 -6.53 -19.38 21.87
C LEU A 379 -5.11 -19.01 22.36
N PRO A 380 -4.30 -20.01 22.82
CA PRO A 380 -2.92 -19.74 23.24
C PRO A 380 -1.99 -19.42 22.07
N ASN A 381 -0.96 -18.61 22.35
CA ASN A 381 0.11 -18.33 21.40
C ASN A 381 1.24 -19.36 21.56
N ASP A 382 0.98 -20.62 21.21
CA ASP A 382 1.89 -21.76 21.35
C ASP A 382 2.51 -22.23 20.03
N GLY A 383 2.07 -21.65 18.90
CA GLY A 383 2.49 -22.00 17.55
C GLY A 383 1.77 -23.23 16.97
N GLU A 384 0.88 -23.87 17.73
CA GLU A 384 0.13 -25.06 17.34
C GLU A 384 -1.35 -24.75 17.18
N ALA A 385 -1.94 -24.03 18.14
CA ALA A 385 -3.34 -23.62 18.09
C ALA A 385 -3.57 -22.65 16.93
N ALA A 386 -4.48 -22.99 16.01
CA ALA A 386 -4.89 -22.16 14.90
C ALA A 386 -6.31 -21.63 15.09
N GLY A 387 -6.54 -20.37 14.75
CA GLY A 387 -7.84 -19.71 14.88
C GLY A 387 -7.97 -18.48 14.01
N GLU A 388 -9.15 -17.85 14.02
CA GLU A 388 -9.37 -16.59 13.33
C GLU A 388 -8.51 -15.48 13.94
N LEU A 389 -7.74 -14.80 13.10
CA LEU A 389 -6.91 -13.67 13.50
C LEU A 389 -7.76 -12.43 13.71
N LYS A 390 -7.71 -11.86 14.91
CA LYS A 390 -8.28 -10.55 15.25
C LYS A 390 -7.17 -9.56 15.60
N VAL A 391 -7.36 -8.32 15.17
CA VAL A 391 -6.35 -7.25 15.31
C VAL A 391 -6.96 -5.99 15.88
N THR A 392 -6.14 -5.19 16.58
CA THR A 392 -6.49 -3.85 17.05
C THR A 392 -5.27 -2.94 17.00
N GLY A 393 -5.50 -1.63 16.82
CA GLY A 393 -4.40 -0.67 16.77
C GLY A 393 -4.81 0.70 16.19
N PRO A 394 -3.96 1.74 16.34
CA PRO A 394 -4.30 3.12 15.99
C PRO A 394 -4.41 3.40 14.47
N TRP A 395 -4.02 2.47 13.61
CA TRP A 395 -4.15 2.56 12.15
C TRP A 395 -4.99 1.43 11.55
N ILE A 396 -5.75 0.73 12.38
CA ILE A 396 -6.72 -0.29 11.94
C ILE A 396 -8.09 0.37 11.93
N ILE A 397 -8.89 0.12 10.89
CA ILE A 397 -10.22 0.70 10.80
C ILE A 397 -11.15 0.07 11.85
N ALA A 398 -12.02 0.89 12.42
CA ALA A 398 -13.09 0.41 13.28
C ALA A 398 -14.28 -0.10 12.45
N ASP A 399 -14.52 0.55 11.30
CA ASP A 399 -15.59 0.19 10.37
C ASP A 399 -15.29 0.71 8.97
N TYR A 400 -16.05 0.24 7.97
CA TYR A 400 -15.91 0.67 6.60
C TYR A 400 -16.69 1.97 6.31
N PHE A 401 -16.22 2.71 5.34
CA PHE A 401 -16.82 3.96 4.88
C PHE A 401 -18.24 3.76 4.32
N ASN A 402 -19.19 4.58 4.78
CA ASN A 402 -20.59 4.62 4.31
C ASN A 402 -21.26 3.25 4.21
N LEU A 403 -21.02 2.35 5.15
CA LEU A 403 -21.84 1.16 5.29
C LEU A 403 -23.23 1.52 5.83
N ASP A 404 -24.19 0.62 5.56
CA ASP A 404 -25.52 0.72 6.13
C ASP A 404 -25.43 0.73 7.67
N GLU A 405 -26.01 1.75 8.31
CA GLU A 405 -26.01 1.90 9.79
C GLU A 405 -26.66 0.71 10.51
N THR A 406 -27.39 -0.14 9.79
CA THR A 406 -27.99 -1.38 10.32
C THR A 406 -27.06 -2.57 10.25
N ALA A 407 -25.90 -2.46 9.57
CA ALA A 407 -24.92 -3.52 9.54
C ALA A 407 -24.19 -3.64 10.89
N PRO A 408 -23.88 -4.86 11.38
CA PRO A 408 -23.05 -5.03 12.57
C PRO A 408 -21.70 -4.33 12.39
N ALA A 409 -21.21 -3.68 13.45
CA ALA A 409 -19.86 -3.13 13.43
C ALA A 409 -18.82 -4.21 13.17
N HIS A 410 -17.84 -3.93 12.32
CA HIS A 410 -16.80 -4.91 11.95
C HIS A 410 -15.74 -5.10 13.05
N ALA A 411 -15.59 -4.12 13.94
CA ALA A 411 -14.71 -4.20 15.10
C ALA A 411 -15.54 -4.35 16.37
N GLU A 412 -15.98 -5.58 16.66
CA GLU A 412 -16.64 -5.90 17.91
C GLU A 412 -15.64 -5.84 19.06
N ASP A 413 -16.04 -5.29 20.20
CA ASP A 413 -15.19 -5.13 21.41
C ASP A 413 -13.82 -4.48 21.13
N GLY A 414 -13.70 -3.68 20.06
CA GLY A 414 -12.46 -3.01 19.64
C GLY A 414 -11.48 -3.93 18.90
N TRP A 415 -11.89 -5.12 18.45
CA TRP A 415 -11.10 -6.05 17.65
C TRP A 415 -11.69 -6.23 16.26
N PHE A 416 -10.87 -6.03 15.25
CA PHE A 416 -11.25 -6.22 13.85
C PHE A 416 -10.93 -7.66 13.41
N GLY A 417 -11.91 -8.38 12.86
CA GLY A 417 -11.73 -9.71 12.29
C GLY A 417 -11.09 -9.64 10.91
N THR A 418 -9.91 -10.24 10.73
CA THR A 418 -9.17 -10.16 9.46
C THR A 418 -9.71 -11.12 8.40
N GLY A 419 -10.39 -12.18 8.83
CA GLY A 419 -10.77 -13.31 7.98
C GLY A 419 -9.59 -14.20 7.58
N ASP A 420 -8.42 -14.03 8.19
CA ASP A 420 -7.30 -14.95 8.08
C ASP A 420 -7.31 -15.94 9.25
N VAL A 421 -6.90 -17.16 8.98
CA VAL A 421 -6.66 -18.21 9.98
C VAL A 421 -5.16 -18.38 10.16
N CYS A 422 -4.68 -18.28 11.39
CA CYS A 422 -3.27 -18.44 11.68
C CYS A 422 -3.01 -19.04 13.06
N ALA A 423 -1.77 -19.49 13.27
CA ALA A 423 -1.19 -19.72 14.58
C ALA A 423 -0.28 -18.57 14.95
N ILE A 424 -0.16 -18.27 16.26
CA ILE A 424 0.80 -17.31 16.79
C ILE A 424 1.77 -18.07 17.69
N ASP A 425 3.07 -17.96 17.44
CA ASP A 425 4.06 -18.62 18.28
C ASP A 425 4.37 -17.82 19.57
N PRO A 426 5.09 -18.40 20.56
CA PRO A 426 5.44 -17.70 21.80
C PRO A 426 6.29 -16.44 21.61
N ASP A 427 6.86 -16.25 20.42
CA ASP A 427 7.64 -15.07 20.04
C ASP A 427 6.81 -13.98 19.35
N GLY A 428 5.55 -14.29 19.06
CA GLY A 428 4.61 -13.39 18.39
C GLY A 428 4.70 -13.41 16.86
N TYR A 429 5.42 -14.39 16.26
CA TYR A 429 5.38 -14.59 14.82
C TYR A 429 4.08 -15.28 14.42
N ILE A 430 3.47 -14.80 13.34
CA ILE A 430 2.23 -15.37 12.81
C ILE A 430 2.53 -16.33 11.66
N TRP A 431 1.86 -17.47 11.71
CA TRP A 431 1.91 -18.51 10.67
C TRP A 431 0.53 -18.63 10.06
N ILE A 432 0.35 -17.96 8.90
CA ILE A 432 -0.94 -17.93 8.21
C ILE A 432 -1.18 -19.28 7.57
N THR A 433 -2.29 -19.91 7.97
CA THR A 433 -2.73 -21.16 7.39
C THR A 433 -3.51 -20.90 6.10
N ASP A 434 -4.55 -20.05 6.15
CA ASP A 434 -5.39 -19.74 5.01
C ASP A 434 -6.35 -18.57 5.30
N ARG A 435 -7.20 -18.24 4.33
CA ARG A 435 -8.39 -17.43 4.55
C ARG A 435 -9.50 -18.28 5.17
N LEU A 436 -10.25 -17.71 6.12
CA LEU A 436 -11.35 -18.42 6.80
C LEU A 436 -12.39 -19.02 5.83
N LYS A 437 -12.58 -18.37 4.67
CA LYS A 437 -13.49 -18.81 3.60
C LYS A 437 -12.90 -19.85 2.65
N ASP A 438 -11.56 -19.95 2.57
CA ASP A 438 -10.84 -20.79 1.60
C ASP A 438 -10.21 -22.02 2.28
N VAL A 439 -10.04 -21.99 3.62
CA VAL A 439 -9.49 -23.09 4.39
C VAL A 439 -10.33 -24.36 4.22
N ILE A 440 -9.65 -25.46 3.94
CA ILE A 440 -10.30 -26.76 3.76
C ILE A 440 -10.43 -27.41 5.12
N LYS A 441 -11.67 -27.66 5.55
CA LYS A 441 -11.96 -28.41 6.77
C LYS A 441 -12.17 -29.89 6.41
N SER A 442 -11.45 -30.79 7.08
CA SER A 442 -11.61 -32.22 6.86
C SER A 442 -11.40 -32.99 8.16
N GLY A 443 -12.46 -33.62 8.65
CA GLY A 443 -12.40 -34.46 9.84
C GLY A 443 -11.99 -33.74 11.12
N GLY A 444 -12.26 -32.43 11.23
CA GLY A 444 -11.84 -31.56 12.34
C GLY A 444 -10.46 -30.96 12.20
N GLU A 445 -9.75 -31.24 11.10
CA GLU A 445 -8.45 -30.64 10.78
C GLU A 445 -8.61 -29.46 9.81
N TRP A 446 -7.76 -28.45 9.98
CA TRP A 446 -7.69 -27.29 9.09
C TRP A 446 -6.53 -27.50 8.11
N ILE A 447 -6.85 -27.64 6.83
CA ILE A 447 -5.89 -27.91 5.78
C ILE A 447 -5.68 -26.63 4.97
N SER A 448 -4.44 -26.16 4.90
CA SER A 448 -4.06 -25.00 4.12
C SER A 448 -4.14 -25.29 2.62
N SER A 449 -5.00 -24.57 1.91
CA SER A 449 -5.01 -24.57 0.44
C SER A 449 -3.69 -24.02 -0.11
N ILE A 450 -3.13 -23.01 0.55
CA ILE A 450 -1.87 -22.34 0.18
C ILE A 450 -0.69 -23.33 0.25
N ASP A 451 -0.61 -24.15 1.28
CA ASP A 451 0.47 -25.15 1.40
C ASP A 451 0.40 -26.19 0.30
N LEU A 452 -0.80 -26.67 -0.02
CA LEU A 452 -1.01 -27.61 -1.11
C LEU A 452 -0.61 -27.01 -2.47
N GLU A 453 -0.97 -25.75 -2.70
CA GLU A 453 -0.61 -25.00 -3.91
C GLU A 453 0.90 -24.79 -4.00
N ASN A 454 1.54 -24.37 -2.91
CA ASN A 454 3.00 -24.16 -2.86
C ASN A 454 3.77 -25.46 -3.09
N ILE A 455 3.34 -26.59 -2.52
CA ILE A 455 3.94 -27.91 -2.77
C ILE A 455 3.80 -28.27 -4.25
N ALA A 456 2.62 -28.07 -4.82
CA ALA A 456 2.38 -28.38 -6.23
C ALA A 456 3.23 -27.50 -7.18
N VAL A 457 3.26 -26.18 -6.96
CA VAL A 457 4.05 -25.22 -7.75
C VAL A 457 5.57 -25.43 -7.56
N GLY A 458 6.00 -26.00 -6.42
CA GLY A 458 7.40 -26.42 -6.21
C GLY A 458 7.88 -27.48 -7.21
N HIS A 459 6.99 -28.16 -7.93
CA HIS A 459 7.36 -29.12 -8.95
C HIS A 459 7.69 -28.41 -10.29
N PRO A 460 8.85 -28.68 -10.94
CA PRO A 460 9.33 -27.92 -12.11
C PRO A 460 8.43 -27.97 -13.35
N LYS A 461 7.43 -28.82 -13.38
CA LYS A 461 6.45 -28.95 -14.49
C LYS A 461 5.10 -28.29 -14.17
N VAL A 462 4.92 -27.71 -12.97
CA VAL A 462 3.69 -27.04 -12.55
C VAL A 462 3.93 -25.53 -12.63
N ALA A 463 3.15 -24.86 -13.47
CA ALA A 463 3.21 -23.42 -13.61
C ALA A 463 2.30 -22.70 -12.60
N GLU A 464 1.16 -23.30 -12.28
CA GLU A 464 0.13 -22.76 -11.39
C GLU A 464 -0.66 -23.92 -10.76
N ALA A 465 -1.13 -23.75 -9.53
CA ALA A 465 -1.97 -24.70 -8.83
C ALA A 465 -3.03 -23.94 -8.03
N ALA A 466 -4.23 -24.53 -7.90
CA ALA A 466 -5.28 -24.06 -7.02
C ALA A 466 -5.90 -25.25 -6.28
N ALA A 467 -6.01 -25.16 -4.95
CA ALA A 467 -6.66 -26.13 -4.11
C ALA A 467 -8.01 -25.58 -3.63
N ILE A 468 -9.05 -26.36 -3.75
CA ILE A 468 -10.41 -25.97 -3.33
C ILE A 468 -11.04 -27.05 -2.45
N GLY A 469 -11.72 -26.64 -1.37
CA GLY A 469 -12.54 -27.51 -0.56
C GLY A 469 -13.80 -27.92 -1.32
N MET A 470 -14.11 -29.22 -1.29
CA MET A 470 -15.36 -29.73 -1.83
C MET A 470 -16.19 -30.36 -0.69
N PRO A 471 -17.47 -29.97 -0.54
CA PRO A 471 -18.34 -30.57 0.50
C PRO A 471 -18.37 -32.07 0.41
N HIS A 472 -18.14 -32.76 1.53
CA HIS A 472 -18.18 -34.22 1.59
C HIS A 472 -19.04 -34.72 2.77
N PRO A 473 -20.00 -35.65 2.57
CA PRO A 473 -20.98 -36.08 3.59
C PRO A 473 -20.40 -36.64 4.89
N LYS A 474 -19.10 -36.96 4.91
CA LYS A 474 -18.42 -37.57 6.06
C LYS A 474 -17.26 -36.73 6.60
N TRP A 475 -16.69 -35.84 5.78
CA TRP A 475 -15.44 -35.13 6.10
C TRP A 475 -15.57 -33.61 6.12
N ASP A 476 -16.82 -33.11 5.99
CA ASP A 476 -17.22 -31.69 5.79
C ASP A 476 -17.09 -31.13 4.37
#